data_37c3abe072f5409e6313a29f8c0a9462
#
_entry.id   37c3abe072f5409e6313a29f8c0a9462
#
_cell.length_a   1.000
_cell.length_b   1.000
_cell.length_c   1.000
_cell.angle_alpha   90.00
_cell.angle_beta   90.00
_cell.angle_gamma   90.00
#
_symmetry.space_group_name_H-M   'P 1'
#
loop_
_entity.id
_entity.type
_entity.pdbx_description
1 polymer ?
#
loop_
_entity_poly.entity_id
_entity_poly.type
_entity_poly.pdbx_seq_one_letter_code
_entity_poly.pdbx_strand_id
1 'polypeptide(L)'
;MTHSHSRSHGHDHDHDHLASALDLDAELLGSYIDDAATVITRHLGRAPQRIVDLGAGTGTGTEALARRFGATHLIAVDSSAEMITRVGERARAGGFESRTTTVVADLDDGLPPLHSPDVIWAALSLHHVADPAALLREAASALAPGGVVAIVEMDGLPRFAPDADSALGTLEDRCHQAAAGAGWEALADWTETLGEAGFDVVHRDTIRIARTGPNETIARYAVHWFSQFRHRLADVLSDSDVALLDSLIDPDDPASLHRRADLTLTAGRRLWIARPATDHDVAVVGGGAAGLSAATTLARSLRSVVVIDGGEPRNAPAEGAHNVLGQEGISPLELLSRGRDEVRGYGGEVRSGTVVDARREDDRFTLTLASGGTVRARRLLLATGLVDELPEIPGVAELWGRDALHCPYCHGYEARGSRVVVLATSPMSAHQALLFAQLSGDVTLVAHAGDAIVAEDRANLAAAGVSVIDETVERVRTRDDAGTARLDGVELSNGTVLQADAVVVAPRFLVRGDLYERLGGTLSQTPMGGVIETGPMGATAVPGVWAAGNNTTLNAVVTVAMGEGVSAGAAINADLVMADVLLGKAVEHSRR
;
A
#
# COMPACT_ATOMS: atom_id res chain seq x y z
N MET A 1 9.81 -45.30 45.08
CA MET A 1 8.33 -45.40 45.27
C MET A 1 7.68 -44.54 44.23
N THR A 2 7.17 -45.21 43.23
CA THR A 2 6.54 -44.69 42.03
C THR A 2 5.11 -44.25 42.37
N HIS A 3 4.77 -42.97 42.11
CA HIS A 3 3.38 -42.54 42.04
C HIS A 3 3.04 -42.31 40.57
N SER A 4 2.37 -43.32 40.02
CA SER A 4 1.62 -43.24 38.79
C SER A 4 0.32 -42.42 39.04
N HIS A 5 0.17 -41.27 38.41
CA HIS A 5 -1.10 -40.58 38.30
C HIS A 5 -1.69 -40.82 36.92
N SER A 6 -2.77 -41.61 36.94
CA SER A 6 -3.66 -41.80 35.78
C SER A 6 -4.37 -40.47 35.45
N ARG A 7 -4.02 -39.86 34.33
CA ARG A 7 -4.76 -38.76 33.68
C ARG A 7 -5.36 -39.34 32.38
N SER A 8 -6.55 -39.86 32.41
CA SER A 8 -7.19 -40.41 31.20
C SER A 8 -8.71 -40.17 31.04
N HIS A 9 -9.34 -39.33 31.87
CA HIS A 9 -10.79 -39.11 31.71
C HIS A 9 -11.21 -37.64 31.58
N GLY A 10 -10.30 -36.67 31.55
CA GLY A 10 -10.62 -35.24 31.36
C GLY A 10 -10.43 -34.73 29.94
N HIS A 11 -9.64 -35.40 29.09
CA HIS A 11 -9.30 -34.90 27.75
C HIS A 11 -10.39 -35.15 26.69
N ASP A 12 -11.12 -36.27 26.74
CA ASP A 12 -12.14 -36.61 25.72
C ASP A 12 -13.34 -35.64 25.73
N HIS A 13 -13.80 -35.18 26.90
CA HIS A 13 -14.92 -34.25 27.00
C HIS A 13 -14.59 -32.83 26.50
N ASP A 14 -13.36 -32.37 26.66
CA ASP A 14 -12.94 -31.03 26.20
C ASP A 14 -12.83 -30.95 24.67
N HIS A 15 -12.37 -32.02 24.02
CA HIS A 15 -12.25 -32.10 22.56
C HIS A 15 -13.60 -32.16 21.85
N ASP A 16 -14.59 -32.88 22.38
CA ASP A 16 -15.95 -32.96 21.81
C ASP A 16 -16.68 -31.63 21.91
N HIS A 17 -16.50 -30.86 23.00
CA HIS A 17 -17.07 -29.53 23.12
C HIS A 17 -16.45 -28.53 22.14
N LEU A 18 -15.15 -28.58 21.93
CA LEU A 18 -14.45 -27.75 20.94
C LEU A 18 -14.91 -28.09 19.52
N ALA A 19 -14.98 -29.35 19.18
CA ALA A 19 -15.43 -29.80 17.86
C ALA A 19 -16.87 -29.35 17.56
N SER A 20 -17.78 -29.45 18.54
CA SER A 20 -19.15 -28.96 18.40
C SER A 20 -19.22 -27.45 18.17
N ALA A 21 -18.38 -26.67 18.82
CA ALA A 21 -18.31 -25.21 18.63
C ALA A 21 -17.81 -24.84 17.23
N LEU A 22 -16.78 -25.53 16.74
CA LEU A 22 -16.26 -25.32 15.38
C LEU A 22 -17.29 -25.67 14.30
N ASP A 23 -18.08 -26.73 14.51
CA ASP A 23 -19.14 -27.12 13.59
C ASP A 23 -20.30 -26.12 13.59
N LEU A 24 -20.67 -25.56 14.75
CA LEU A 24 -21.68 -24.49 14.86
C LEU A 24 -21.20 -23.19 14.17
N ASP A 25 -19.95 -22.82 14.38
CA ASP A 25 -19.33 -21.67 13.72
C ASP A 25 -19.40 -21.83 12.20
N ALA A 26 -19.00 -22.98 11.70
CA ALA A 26 -19.00 -23.26 10.26
C ALA A 26 -20.41 -23.28 9.66
N GLU A 27 -21.41 -23.83 10.37
CA GLU A 27 -22.82 -23.85 9.92
C GLU A 27 -23.38 -22.43 9.80
N LEU A 28 -23.12 -21.58 10.79
CA LEU A 28 -23.68 -20.23 10.87
C LEU A 28 -22.90 -19.20 10.07
N LEU A 29 -21.58 -19.28 10.12
CA LEU A 29 -20.68 -18.26 9.62
C LEU A 29 -19.87 -18.70 8.39
N GLY A 30 -19.83 -19.96 8.03
CA GLY A 30 -18.96 -20.53 6.98
C GLY A 30 -19.08 -19.92 5.59
N SER A 31 -20.11 -19.07 5.33
CA SER A 31 -20.23 -18.34 4.06
C SER A 31 -19.04 -17.42 3.75
N TYR A 32 -18.24 -16.99 4.76
CA TYR A 32 -17.04 -16.20 4.53
C TYR A 32 -16.01 -16.93 3.65
N ILE A 33 -16.02 -18.26 3.66
CA ILE A 33 -15.06 -19.06 2.88
C ILE A 33 -15.29 -18.88 1.38
N ASP A 34 -16.54 -18.75 0.93
CA ASP A 34 -16.87 -18.49 -0.48
C ASP A 34 -16.40 -17.10 -0.92
N ASP A 35 -16.56 -16.08 -0.06
CA ASP A 35 -16.06 -14.73 -0.29
C ASP A 35 -14.54 -14.71 -0.35
N ALA A 36 -13.87 -15.33 0.63
CA ALA A 36 -12.42 -15.46 0.66
C ALA A 36 -11.90 -16.22 -0.57
N ALA A 37 -12.52 -17.31 -0.97
CA ALA A 37 -12.15 -18.08 -2.16
C ALA A 37 -12.27 -17.26 -3.45
N THR A 38 -13.26 -16.36 -3.52
CA THR A 38 -13.41 -15.42 -4.65
C THR A 38 -12.23 -14.43 -4.69
N VAL A 39 -11.83 -13.89 -3.55
CA VAL A 39 -10.67 -13.01 -3.44
C VAL A 39 -9.38 -13.75 -3.80
N ILE A 40 -9.17 -14.96 -3.26
CA ILE A 40 -8.03 -15.82 -3.59
C ILE A 40 -7.92 -16.04 -5.10
N THR A 41 -9.03 -16.43 -5.75
CA THR A 41 -9.06 -16.67 -7.21
C THR A 41 -8.68 -15.43 -7.99
N ARG A 42 -9.14 -14.24 -7.56
CA ARG A 42 -8.79 -12.96 -8.20
C ARG A 42 -7.29 -12.67 -8.11
N HIS A 43 -6.69 -12.92 -6.96
CA HIS A 43 -5.26 -12.67 -6.76
C HIS A 43 -4.36 -13.70 -7.43
N LEU A 44 -4.79 -14.95 -7.56
CA LEU A 44 -4.08 -15.98 -8.31
C LEU A 44 -4.25 -15.84 -9.83
N GLY A 45 -5.33 -15.21 -10.30
CA GLY A 45 -5.72 -15.15 -11.72
C GLY A 45 -6.21 -16.49 -12.28
N ARG A 46 -6.30 -17.53 -11.45
CA ARG A 46 -6.74 -18.89 -11.80
C ARG A 46 -7.28 -19.62 -10.57
N ALA A 47 -7.96 -20.74 -10.78
CA ALA A 47 -8.28 -21.65 -9.69
C ALA A 47 -7.00 -22.31 -9.14
N PRO A 48 -6.85 -22.46 -7.81
CA PRO A 48 -5.72 -23.15 -7.22
C PRO A 48 -5.73 -24.64 -7.57
N GLN A 49 -4.55 -25.23 -7.78
CA GLN A 49 -4.37 -26.67 -7.99
C GLN A 49 -4.13 -27.41 -6.67
N ARG A 50 -3.47 -26.73 -5.71
CA ARG A 50 -3.18 -27.27 -4.39
C ARG A 50 -3.41 -26.23 -3.31
N ILE A 51 -4.17 -26.59 -2.28
CA ILE A 51 -4.41 -25.77 -1.08
C ILE A 51 -3.95 -26.58 0.14
N VAL A 52 -3.26 -25.92 1.04
CA VAL A 52 -2.95 -26.44 2.38
C VAL A 52 -3.82 -25.71 3.39
N ASP A 53 -4.51 -26.47 4.23
CA ASP A 53 -5.34 -25.98 5.32
C ASP A 53 -4.60 -26.21 6.63
N LEU A 54 -4.05 -25.14 7.22
CA LEU A 54 -3.27 -25.18 8.46
C LEU A 54 -4.19 -24.97 9.67
N GLY A 55 -4.20 -25.95 10.58
CA GLY A 55 -5.14 -26.00 11.68
C GLY A 55 -6.54 -26.33 11.19
N ALA A 56 -6.68 -27.44 10.44
CA ALA A 56 -7.91 -27.82 9.75
C ALA A 56 -9.09 -28.13 10.68
N GLY A 57 -8.84 -28.36 11.97
CA GLY A 57 -9.87 -28.65 12.97
C GLY A 57 -10.76 -29.82 12.54
N THR A 58 -12.08 -29.65 12.63
CA THR A 58 -13.06 -30.69 12.24
C THR A 58 -13.18 -30.88 10.72
N GLY A 59 -12.44 -30.11 9.90
CA GLY A 59 -12.42 -30.20 8.43
C GLY A 59 -13.56 -29.45 7.72
N THR A 60 -14.30 -28.62 8.42
CA THR A 60 -15.36 -27.80 7.81
C THR A 60 -14.82 -26.80 6.79
N GLY A 61 -13.66 -26.17 7.08
CA GLY A 61 -12.92 -25.32 6.15
C GLY A 61 -12.45 -26.10 4.92
N THR A 62 -11.79 -27.26 5.15
CA THR A 62 -11.34 -28.15 4.09
C THR A 62 -12.49 -28.58 3.17
N GLU A 63 -13.65 -28.95 3.72
CA GLU A 63 -14.84 -29.33 2.96
C GLU A 63 -15.38 -28.16 2.11
N ALA A 64 -15.48 -26.97 2.68
CA ALA A 64 -15.94 -25.78 1.97
C ALA A 64 -15.00 -25.41 0.80
N LEU A 65 -13.68 -25.47 1.02
CA LEU A 65 -12.66 -25.28 -0.03
C LEU A 65 -12.76 -26.39 -1.10
N ALA A 66 -12.98 -27.66 -0.69
CA ALA A 66 -13.18 -28.78 -1.61
C ALA A 66 -14.39 -28.58 -2.53
N ARG A 67 -15.48 -28.09 -1.98
CA ARG A 67 -16.72 -27.80 -2.72
C ARG A 67 -16.53 -26.62 -3.68
N ARG A 68 -15.86 -25.58 -3.22
CA ARG A 68 -15.62 -24.35 -4.00
C ARG A 68 -14.64 -24.55 -5.16
N PHE A 69 -13.63 -25.41 -4.96
CA PHE A 69 -12.56 -25.69 -5.90
C PHE A 69 -12.55 -27.19 -6.29
N GLY A 70 -13.53 -27.60 -7.07
CA GLY A 70 -13.83 -29.01 -7.36
C GLY A 70 -12.68 -29.87 -7.90
N ALA A 71 -11.63 -29.30 -8.50
CA ALA A 71 -10.46 -30.02 -9.04
C ALA A 71 -9.18 -29.87 -8.20
N THR A 72 -9.23 -29.15 -7.08
CA THR A 72 -8.06 -28.83 -6.24
C THR A 72 -7.69 -30.00 -5.35
N HIS A 73 -6.40 -30.28 -5.20
CA HIS A 73 -5.86 -31.17 -4.18
C HIS A 73 -5.72 -30.42 -2.84
N LEU A 74 -6.22 -31.02 -1.77
CA LEU A 74 -6.25 -30.43 -0.43
C LEU A 74 -5.28 -31.18 0.48
N ILE A 75 -4.53 -30.44 1.29
CA ILE A 75 -3.69 -31.00 2.34
C ILE A 75 -4.16 -30.39 3.65
N ALA A 76 -4.82 -31.17 4.48
CA ALA A 76 -5.31 -30.74 5.78
C ALA A 76 -4.29 -31.09 6.86
N VAL A 77 -3.84 -30.11 7.63
CA VAL A 77 -2.83 -30.25 8.69
C VAL A 77 -3.45 -29.84 10.01
N ASP A 78 -3.31 -30.68 11.03
CA ASP A 78 -3.70 -30.38 12.40
C ASP A 78 -2.85 -31.17 13.38
N SER A 79 -2.61 -30.64 14.58
CA SER A 79 -1.87 -31.33 15.63
C SER A 79 -2.66 -32.46 16.27
N SER A 80 -4.00 -32.42 16.23
CA SER A 80 -4.91 -33.41 16.79
C SER A 80 -5.18 -34.55 15.80
N ALA A 81 -4.75 -35.76 16.13
CA ALA A 81 -5.06 -36.97 15.35
C ALA A 81 -6.58 -37.23 15.25
N GLU A 82 -7.35 -36.83 16.27
CA GLU A 82 -8.81 -36.93 16.27
C GLU A 82 -9.42 -35.98 15.24
N MET A 83 -9.01 -34.71 15.21
CA MET A 83 -9.47 -33.74 14.21
C MET A 83 -9.13 -34.21 12.80
N ILE A 84 -7.94 -34.70 12.58
CA ILE A 84 -7.52 -35.27 11.28
C ILE A 84 -8.38 -36.48 10.88
N THR A 85 -8.82 -37.30 11.82
CA THR A 85 -9.75 -38.41 11.57
C THR A 85 -11.10 -37.87 11.08
N ARG A 86 -11.64 -36.83 11.73
CA ARG A 86 -12.89 -36.16 11.35
C ARG A 86 -12.79 -35.53 9.95
N VAL A 87 -11.65 -34.93 9.58
CA VAL A 87 -11.37 -34.45 8.21
C VAL A 87 -11.51 -35.58 7.20
N GLY A 88 -10.89 -36.75 7.47
CA GLY A 88 -10.97 -37.92 6.60
C GLY A 88 -12.38 -38.47 6.44
N GLU A 89 -13.18 -38.49 7.52
CA GLU A 89 -14.59 -38.89 7.49
C GLU A 89 -15.43 -37.92 6.66
N ARG A 90 -15.24 -36.59 6.83
CA ARG A 90 -15.90 -35.57 6.00
C ARG A 90 -15.53 -35.70 4.53
N ALA A 91 -14.24 -35.91 4.24
CA ALA A 91 -13.77 -36.07 2.87
C ALA A 91 -14.41 -37.27 2.18
N ARG A 92 -14.57 -38.40 2.91
CA ARG A 92 -15.27 -39.60 2.42
C ARG A 92 -16.74 -39.34 2.21
N ALA A 93 -17.42 -38.75 3.20
CA ALA A 93 -18.84 -38.44 3.14
C ALA A 93 -19.16 -37.44 2.02
N GLY A 94 -18.30 -36.44 1.81
CA GLY A 94 -18.43 -35.42 0.78
C GLY A 94 -17.92 -35.84 -0.60
N GLY A 95 -17.33 -37.04 -0.76
CA GLY A 95 -16.87 -37.58 -2.04
C GLY A 95 -15.58 -36.92 -2.59
N PHE A 96 -14.75 -36.30 -1.72
CA PHE A 96 -13.49 -35.66 -2.12
C PHE A 96 -12.26 -36.29 -1.47
N GLU A 97 -12.37 -37.49 -0.89
CA GLU A 97 -11.28 -38.23 -0.24
C GLU A 97 -10.08 -38.45 -1.18
N SER A 98 -10.34 -38.78 -2.46
CA SER A 98 -9.28 -39.07 -3.44
C SER A 98 -8.36 -37.87 -3.77
N ARG A 99 -8.78 -36.67 -3.40
CA ARG A 99 -8.01 -35.43 -3.59
C ARG A 99 -7.70 -34.71 -2.28
N THR A 100 -7.79 -35.42 -1.15
CA THR A 100 -7.47 -34.92 0.18
C THR A 100 -6.37 -35.75 0.80
N THR A 101 -5.32 -35.09 1.26
CA THR A 101 -4.26 -35.66 2.09
C THR A 101 -4.42 -35.10 3.50
N THR A 102 -4.39 -35.95 4.50
CA THR A 102 -4.46 -35.57 5.91
C THR A 102 -3.09 -35.76 6.57
N VAL A 103 -2.65 -34.80 7.37
CA VAL A 103 -1.33 -34.79 8.03
C VAL A 103 -1.51 -34.41 9.49
N VAL A 104 -1.05 -35.25 10.40
CA VAL A 104 -0.94 -34.92 11.83
C VAL A 104 0.41 -34.26 12.03
N ALA A 105 0.45 -32.97 12.33
CA ALA A 105 1.67 -32.21 12.60
C ALA A 105 1.40 -31.06 13.54
N ASP A 106 2.32 -30.82 14.47
CA ASP A 106 2.33 -29.64 15.31
C ASP A 106 3.03 -28.50 14.56
N LEU A 107 2.34 -27.37 14.38
CA LEU A 107 2.87 -26.21 13.67
C LEU A 107 3.94 -25.45 14.46
N ASP A 108 4.07 -25.70 15.76
CA ASP A 108 5.18 -25.20 16.57
C ASP A 108 6.50 -25.92 16.29
N ASP A 109 6.44 -27.13 15.71
CA ASP A 109 7.60 -27.88 15.22
C ASP A 109 7.98 -27.52 13.76
N GLY A 110 7.21 -26.63 13.10
CA GLY A 110 7.40 -26.18 11.72
C GLY A 110 6.42 -26.80 10.72
N LEU A 111 6.57 -26.46 9.44
CA LEU A 111 5.68 -26.94 8.38
C LEU A 111 6.03 -28.35 7.91
N PRO A 112 5.07 -29.26 7.77
CA PRO A 112 5.31 -30.53 7.09
C PRO A 112 5.58 -30.29 5.59
N PRO A 113 6.09 -31.31 4.84
CA PRO A 113 6.31 -31.18 3.40
C PRO A 113 5.02 -30.87 2.63
N LEU A 114 4.94 -29.68 2.00
CA LEU A 114 3.71 -29.13 1.39
C LEU A 114 3.65 -29.25 -0.14
N HIS A 115 4.74 -29.63 -0.82
CA HIS A 115 4.80 -29.84 -2.27
C HIS A 115 4.37 -28.63 -3.12
N SER A 116 4.84 -27.43 -2.79
CA SER A 116 4.61 -26.17 -3.50
C SER A 116 3.11 -25.85 -3.72
N PRO A 117 2.35 -25.53 -2.66
CA PRO A 117 0.95 -25.18 -2.78
C PRO A 117 0.75 -23.81 -3.44
N ASP A 118 -0.40 -23.64 -4.13
CA ASP A 118 -0.82 -22.34 -4.64
C ASP A 118 -1.41 -21.45 -3.53
N VAL A 119 -1.99 -22.09 -2.51
CA VAL A 119 -2.60 -21.41 -1.37
C VAL A 119 -2.22 -22.13 -0.08
N ILE A 120 -1.76 -21.36 0.90
CA ILE A 120 -1.72 -21.76 2.29
C ILE A 120 -2.85 -21.01 2.98
N TRP A 121 -3.85 -21.76 3.42
CA TRP A 121 -5.02 -21.27 4.12
C TRP A 121 -4.87 -21.50 5.62
N ALA A 122 -5.12 -20.49 6.43
CA ALA A 122 -5.15 -20.59 7.89
C ALA A 122 -6.37 -19.79 8.40
N ALA A 123 -7.36 -20.47 8.92
CA ALA A 123 -8.57 -19.86 9.43
C ALA A 123 -8.75 -20.16 10.91
N LEU A 124 -8.70 -19.12 11.74
CA LEU A 124 -8.86 -19.21 13.19
C LEU A 124 -7.86 -20.17 13.86
N SER A 125 -6.65 -20.24 13.33
CA SER A 125 -5.63 -21.22 13.77
C SER A 125 -4.27 -20.61 14.07
N LEU A 126 -3.83 -19.56 13.36
CA LEU A 126 -2.50 -18.98 13.50
C LEU A 126 -2.25 -18.35 14.88
N HIS A 127 -3.27 -17.86 15.55
CA HIS A 127 -3.14 -17.30 16.90
C HIS A 127 -2.83 -18.35 17.99
N HIS A 128 -2.86 -19.63 17.65
CA HIS A 128 -2.43 -20.71 18.54
C HIS A 128 -0.94 -21.08 18.38
N VAL A 129 -0.26 -20.59 17.33
CA VAL A 129 1.14 -20.89 17.05
C VAL A 129 2.03 -19.99 17.89
N ALA A 130 3.06 -20.57 18.53
CA ALA A 130 3.96 -19.84 19.42
C ALA A 130 4.83 -18.81 18.69
N ASP A 131 5.34 -19.13 17.49
CA ASP A 131 6.09 -18.21 16.62
C ASP A 131 5.48 -18.18 15.22
N PRO A 132 4.38 -17.43 15.01
CA PRO A 132 3.71 -17.36 13.72
C PRO A 132 4.58 -16.70 12.64
N ALA A 133 5.52 -15.81 13.00
CA ALA A 133 6.41 -15.18 12.04
C ALA A 133 7.42 -16.21 11.48
N ALA A 134 7.92 -17.14 12.30
CA ALA A 134 8.77 -18.23 11.85
C ALA A 134 8.02 -19.17 10.90
N LEU A 135 6.81 -19.60 11.29
CA LEU A 135 5.95 -20.44 10.46
C LEU A 135 5.64 -19.79 9.10
N LEU A 136 5.31 -18.50 9.09
CA LEU A 136 5.04 -17.75 7.87
C LEU A 136 6.29 -17.63 6.97
N ARG A 137 7.50 -17.49 7.52
CA ARG A 137 8.75 -17.53 6.73
C ARG A 137 8.96 -18.87 6.03
N GLU A 138 8.64 -19.98 6.69
CA GLU A 138 8.64 -21.29 6.06
C GLU A 138 7.58 -21.39 4.97
N ALA A 139 6.36 -20.86 5.24
CA ALA A 139 5.27 -20.78 4.26
C ALA A 139 5.67 -20.00 3.01
N ALA A 140 6.39 -18.87 3.15
CA ALA A 140 6.89 -18.10 2.01
C ALA A 140 7.81 -18.93 1.11
N SER A 141 8.64 -19.78 1.72
CA SER A 141 9.58 -20.66 1.00
C SER A 141 8.89 -21.88 0.37
N ALA A 142 7.78 -22.33 0.95
CA ALA A 142 7.04 -23.51 0.50
C ALA A 142 6.06 -23.24 -0.64
N LEU A 143 5.56 -22.00 -0.78
CA LEU A 143 4.59 -21.61 -1.80
C LEU A 143 5.10 -21.81 -3.22
N ALA A 144 4.20 -22.19 -4.12
CA ALA A 144 4.47 -22.16 -5.55
C ALA A 144 4.72 -20.72 -6.05
N PRO A 145 5.44 -20.51 -7.16
CA PRO A 145 5.58 -19.18 -7.76
C PRO A 145 4.22 -18.53 -8.01
N GLY A 146 4.02 -17.32 -7.46
CA GLY A 146 2.76 -16.59 -7.51
C GLY A 146 1.67 -17.08 -6.55
N GLY A 147 1.99 -18.04 -5.68
CA GLY A 147 1.11 -18.50 -4.61
C GLY A 147 0.85 -17.45 -3.53
N VAL A 148 -0.16 -17.69 -2.71
CA VAL A 148 -0.60 -16.78 -1.64
C VAL A 148 -0.80 -17.49 -0.31
N VAL A 149 -0.60 -16.76 0.78
CA VAL A 149 -1.16 -17.09 2.09
C VAL A 149 -2.49 -16.37 2.24
N ALA A 150 -3.50 -17.08 2.72
CA ALA A 150 -4.81 -16.54 3.07
C ALA A 150 -5.06 -16.79 4.56
N ILE A 151 -5.11 -15.73 5.35
CA ILE A 151 -5.37 -15.78 6.79
C ILE A 151 -6.76 -15.22 7.04
N VAL A 152 -7.54 -15.94 7.86
CA VAL A 152 -8.83 -15.48 8.35
C VAL A 152 -8.85 -15.53 9.87
N GLU A 153 -9.26 -14.44 10.48
CA GLU A 153 -9.43 -14.33 11.93
C GLU A 153 -10.72 -13.63 12.30
N MET A 154 -11.11 -13.72 13.56
CA MET A 154 -12.29 -13.01 14.07
C MET A 154 -12.08 -11.49 13.98
N ASP A 155 -13.12 -10.76 13.61
CA ASP A 155 -13.19 -9.29 13.69
C ASP A 155 -14.17 -8.90 14.82
N GLY A 156 -13.78 -9.15 16.06
CA GLY A 156 -14.61 -9.01 17.26
C GLY A 156 -15.37 -10.28 17.62
N LEU A 157 -15.92 -10.28 18.83
CA LEU A 157 -16.74 -11.37 19.34
C LEU A 157 -18.13 -11.34 18.67
N PRO A 158 -18.78 -12.50 18.47
CA PRO A 158 -20.13 -12.54 17.90
C PRO A 158 -21.14 -11.90 18.84
N ARG A 159 -22.19 -11.30 18.26
CA ARG A 159 -23.32 -10.70 18.95
C ARG A 159 -24.61 -11.44 18.64
N PHE A 160 -25.44 -11.62 19.66
CA PHE A 160 -26.68 -12.39 19.57
C PHE A 160 -27.93 -11.58 19.93
N ALA A 161 -27.77 -10.43 20.58
CA ALA A 161 -28.88 -9.56 20.93
C ALA A 161 -29.50 -8.93 19.67
N PRO A 162 -30.82 -8.90 19.53
CA PRO A 162 -31.53 -8.27 18.42
C PRO A 162 -31.40 -6.74 18.45
N ASP A 163 -31.18 -6.16 19.62
CA ASP A 163 -31.03 -4.74 19.88
C ASP A 163 -29.96 -4.52 20.96
N ALA A 164 -29.02 -3.59 20.69
CA ALA A 164 -27.96 -3.24 21.61
C ALA A 164 -28.48 -2.66 22.94
N ASP A 165 -29.58 -1.92 22.91
CA ASP A 165 -30.19 -1.29 24.09
C ASP A 165 -31.05 -2.28 24.93
N SER A 166 -31.24 -3.51 24.46
CA SER A 166 -31.92 -4.57 25.19
C SER A 166 -31.11 -5.02 26.42
N ALA A 167 -31.75 -5.66 27.39
CA ALA A 167 -31.07 -6.22 28.55
C ALA A 167 -29.98 -7.23 28.15
N LEU A 168 -30.24 -8.03 27.09
CA LEU A 168 -29.26 -8.96 26.52
C LEU A 168 -28.09 -8.21 25.86
N GLY A 169 -28.37 -7.19 25.03
CA GLY A 169 -27.34 -6.40 24.36
C GLY A 169 -26.43 -5.65 25.34
N THR A 170 -27.03 -5.09 26.39
CA THR A 170 -26.27 -4.42 27.46
C THR A 170 -25.39 -5.42 28.22
N LEU A 171 -25.82 -6.65 28.45
CA LEU A 171 -24.99 -7.71 29.05
C LEU A 171 -23.87 -8.12 28.10
N GLU A 172 -24.16 -8.32 26.81
CA GLU A 172 -23.12 -8.60 25.79
C GLU A 172 -22.03 -7.55 25.77
N ASP A 173 -22.39 -6.26 25.80
CA ASP A 173 -21.41 -5.16 25.83
C ASP A 173 -20.50 -5.24 27.05
N ARG A 174 -21.04 -5.55 28.22
CA ARG A 174 -20.21 -5.74 29.42
C ARG A 174 -19.32 -6.98 29.33
N CYS A 175 -19.84 -8.10 28.78
CA CYS A 175 -19.03 -9.29 28.55
C CYS A 175 -17.91 -9.03 27.54
N HIS A 176 -18.21 -8.34 26.43
CA HIS A 176 -17.20 -7.97 25.44
C HIS A 176 -16.14 -7.02 26.03
N GLN A 177 -16.55 -6.04 26.83
CA GLN A 177 -15.62 -5.14 27.49
C GLN A 177 -14.73 -5.88 28.51
N ALA A 178 -15.30 -6.80 29.27
CA ALA A 178 -14.55 -7.65 30.20
C ALA A 178 -13.57 -8.57 29.47
N ALA A 179 -14.00 -9.17 28.34
CA ALA A 179 -13.16 -10.01 27.49
C ALA A 179 -11.97 -9.23 26.92
N ALA A 180 -12.21 -8.01 26.42
CA ALA A 180 -11.16 -7.13 25.94
C ALA A 180 -10.14 -6.80 27.04
N GLY A 181 -10.62 -6.47 28.24
CA GLY A 181 -9.77 -6.22 29.40
C GLY A 181 -8.96 -7.44 29.85
N ALA A 182 -9.48 -8.65 29.63
CA ALA A 182 -8.82 -9.93 29.91
C ALA A 182 -7.90 -10.42 28.78
N GLY A 183 -7.72 -9.64 27.71
CA GLY A 183 -6.85 -9.98 26.59
C GLY A 183 -7.40 -11.06 25.64
N TRP A 184 -8.72 -11.33 25.68
CA TRP A 184 -9.35 -12.28 24.75
C TRP A 184 -9.39 -11.77 23.32
N GLU A 185 -9.41 -10.46 23.17
CA GLU A 185 -9.35 -9.79 21.88
C GLU A 185 -7.89 -9.57 21.46
N ALA A 186 -7.07 -10.59 21.52
CA ALA A 186 -5.90 -10.62 20.66
C ALA A 186 -6.38 -10.77 19.22
N LEU A 187 -7.11 -9.76 18.75
CA LEU A 187 -7.41 -9.53 17.33
C LEU A 187 -6.10 -9.13 16.69
N ALA A 188 -5.24 -10.12 16.48
CA ALA A 188 -3.94 -9.94 15.89
C ALA A 188 -4.13 -9.26 14.53
N ASP A 189 -3.56 -8.07 14.37
CA ASP A 189 -3.39 -7.52 13.04
C ASP A 189 -2.18 -8.21 12.41
N TRP A 190 -2.44 -9.16 11.55
CA TRP A 190 -1.41 -9.97 10.88
C TRP A 190 -0.56 -9.18 9.89
N THR A 191 -0.87 -7.90 9.63
CA THR A 191 -0.15 -7.07 8.66
C THR A 191 1.33 -6.93 9.00
N GLU A 192 1.65 -6.64 10.28
CA GLU A 192 3.04 -6.50 10.73
C GLU A 192 3.77 -7.84 10.70
N THR A 193 3.17 -8.89 11.26
CA THR A 193 3.74 -10.26 11.28
C THR A 193 3.98 -10.80 9.88
N LEU A 194 3.06 -10.57 8.94
CA LEU A 194 3.25 -10.92 7.53
C LEU A 194 4.43 -10.16 6.91
N GLY A 195 4.55 -8.85 7.18
CA GLY A 195 5.68 -8.04 6.74
C GLY A 195 7.02 -8.57 7.27
N GLU A 196 7.11 -8.87 8.56
CA GLU A 196 8.30 -9.46 9.21
C GLU A 196 8.65 -10.84 8.66
N ALA A 197 7.65 -11.61 8.25
CA ALA A 197 7.82 -12.90 7.62
C ALA A 197 8.17 -12.81 6.12
N GLY A 198 8.30 -11.61 5.55
CA GLY A 198 8.65 -11.39 4.16
C GLY A 198 7.48 -11.55 3.18
N PHE A 199 6.28 -11.18 3.59
CA PHE A 199 5.10 -11.13 2.72
C PHE A 199 4.65 -9.70 2.44
N ASP A 200 4.12 -9.48 1.24
CA ASP A 200 3.33 -8.31 0.86
C ASP A 200 1.86 -8.62 1.05
N VAL A 201 1.15 -7.85 1.91
CA VAL A 201 -0.31 -7.93 2.02
C VAL A 201 -0.92 -7.27 0.78
N VAL A 202 -1.54 -8.09 -0.08
CA VAL A 202 -2.14 -7.64 -1.33
C VAL A 202 -3.66 -7.44 -1.24
N HIS A 203 -4.28 -7.91 -0.15
CA HIS A 203 -5.68 -7.68 0.17
C HIS A 203 -5.91 -7.78 1.67
N ARG A 204 -6.73 -6.87 2.20
CA ARG A 204 -7.22 -6.89 3.57
C ARG A 204 -8.63 -6.35 3.59
N ASP A 205 -9.57 -7.12 4.13
CA ASP A 205 -10.97 -6.73 4.25
C ASP A 205 -11.64 -7.43 5.44
N THR A 206 -12.80 -6.92 5.85
CA THR A 206 -13.66 -7.56 6.86
C THR A 206 -14.95 -8.04 6.21
N ILE A 207 -15.15 -9.35 6.23
CA ILE A 207 -16.40 -10.01 5.79
C ILE A 207 -17.37 -9.97 6.97
N ARG A 208 -18.48 -9.25 6.81
CA ARG A 208 -19.54 -9.15 7.82
C ARG A 208 -20.63 -10.17 7.53
N ILE A 209 -21.02 -10.91 8.56
CA ILE A 209 -22.04 -11.95 8.48
C ILE A 209 -23.14 -11.59 9.46
N ALA A 210 -24.38 -11.61 8.96
CA ALA A 210 -25.58 -11.41 9.78
C ALA A 210 -26.60 -12.52 9.50
N ARG A 211 -27.20 -13.03 10.56
CA ARG A 211 -28.29 -14.02 10.52
C ARG A 211 -29.41 -13.54 11.42
N THR A 212 -30.63 -13.65 10.94
CA THR A 212 -31.84 -13.23 11.67
C THR A 212 -32.90 -14.30 11.58
N GLY A 213 -33.85 -14.30 12.54
CA GLY A 213 -34.98 -15.20 12.60
C GLY A 213 -34.80 -16.35 13.59
N PRO A 214 -35.89 -17.02 13.95
CA PRO A 214 -35.85 -18.12 14.90
C PRO A 214 -35.01 -19.26 14.33
N ASN A 215 -33.89 -19.54 14.98
CA ASN A 215 -32.91 -20.54 14.56
C ASN A 215 -32.32 -21.22 15.79
N GLU A 216 -32.60 -22.51 15.94
CA GLU A 216 -32.07 -23.31 17.04
C GLU A 216 -30.54 -23.35 17.06
N THR A 217 -29.89 -23.30 15.88
CA THR A 217 -28.44 -23.28 15.77
C THR A 217 -27.85 -21.96 16.34
N ILE A 218 -28.51 -20.80 16.11
CA ILE A 218 -28.12 -19.52 16.72
C ILE A 218 -28.24 -19.63 18.24
N ALA A 219 -29.32 -20.19 18.77
CA ALA A 219 -29.48 -20.33 20.22
C ALA A 219 -28.39 -21.22 20.83
N ARG A 220 -28.08 -22.36 20.22
CA ARG A 220 -26.99 -23.25 20.67
C ARG A 220 -25.63 -22.54 20.64
N TYR A 221 -25.37 -21.75 19.59
CA TYR A 221 -24.11 -20.99 19.47
C TYR A 221 -24.04 -19.85 20.48
N ALA A 222 -25.15 -19.16 20.74
CA ALA A 222 -25.24 -18.16 21.80
C ALA A 222 -24.97 -18.79 23.18
N VAL A 223 -25.60 -19.91 23.51
CA VAL A 223 -25.34 -20.64 24.75
C VAL A 223 -23.87 -21.02 24.89
N HIS A 224 -23.22 -21.48 23.81
CA HIS A 224 -21.80 -21.77 23.85
C HIS A 224 -20.99 -20.52 24.24
N TRP A 225 -21.20 -19.37 23.58
CA TRP A 225 -20.45 -18.13 23.86
C TRP A 225 -20.74 -17.59 25.27
N PHE A 226 -22.00 -17.58 25.70
CA PHE A 226 -22.37 -17.12 27.03
C PHE A 226 -21.83 -18.06 28.13
N SER A 227 -21.71 -19.35 27.85
CA SER A 227 -21.03 -20.29 28.74
C SER A 227 -19.52 -19.99 28.84
N GLN A 228 -18.87 -19.62 27.74
CA GLN A 228 -17.47 -19.17 27.78
C GLN A 228 -17.30 -17.87 28.60
N PHE A 229 -18.19 -16.88 28.40
CA PHE A 229 -18.18 -15.68 29.21
C PHE A 229 -18.34 -16.01 30.70
N ARG A 230 -19.33 -16.84 31.03
CA ARG A 230 -19.58 -17.30 32.40
C ARG A 230 -18.38 -17.99 33.03
N HIS A 231 -17.75 -18.88 32.28
CA HIS A 231 -16.62 -19.67 32.79
C HIS A 231 -15.35 -18.83 32.95
N ARG A 232 -15.01 -18.00 31.98
CA ARG A 232 -13.72 -17.34 31.93
C ARG A 232 -13.68 -15.90 32.46
N LEU A 233 -14.86 -15.25 32.60
CA LEU A 233 -14.96 -13.85 33.03
C LEU A 233 -15.65 -13.71 34.41
N ALA A 234 -15.95 -14.82 35.12
CA ALA A 234 -16.64 -14.80 36.40
C ALA A 234 -15.99 -13.89 37.42
N ASP A 235 -14.66 -13.83 37.45
CA ASP A 235 -13.90 -13.03 38.42
C ASP A 235 -13.83 -11.54 38.06
N VAL A 236 -14.25 -11.16 36.86
CA VAL A 236 -14.19 -9.79 36.32
C VAL A 236 -15.58 -9.15 36.21
N LEU A 237 -16.60 -9.96 35.97
CA LEU A 237 -18.00 -9.53 35.88
C LEU A 237 -18.61 -9.30 37.28
N SER A 238 -19.69 -8.48 37.35
CA SER A 238 -20.44 -8.31 38.59
C SER A 238 -21.21 -9.57 38.94
N ASP A 239 -21.50 -9.78 40.26
CA ASP A 239 -22.32 -10.90 40.71
C ASP A 239 -23.70 -10.96 40.03
N SER A 240 -24.28 -9.78 39.70
CA SER A 240 -25.55 -9.69 38.97
C SER A 240 -25.43 -10.14 37.51
N ASP A 241 -24.31 -9.87 36.85
CA ASP A 241 -24.07 -10.32 35.48
C ASP A 241 -23.82 -11.84 35.42
N VAL A 242 -23.05 -12.33 36.40
CA VAL A 242 -22.82 -13.78 36.55
C VAL A 242 -24.15 -14.52 36.77
N ALA A 243 -25.02 -14.03 37.67
CA ALA A 243 -26.33 -14.63 37.91
C ALA A 243 -27.23 -14.58 36.64
N LEU A 244 -27.16 -13.48 35.87
CA LEU A 244 -27.89 -13.38 34.60
C LEU A 244 -27.35 -14.34 33.55
N LEU A 245 -26.04 -14.52 33.46
CA LEU A 245 -25.43 -15.53 32.59
C LEU A 245 -25.88 -16.94 32.96
N ASP A 246 -25.90 -17.27 34.28
CA ASP A 246 -26.39 -18.56 34.75
C ASP A 246 -27.85 -18.82 34.34
N SER A 247 -28.77 -17.84 34.43
CA SER A 247 -30.13 -17.95 33.95
C SER A 247 -30.25 -18.11 32.43
N LEU A 248 -29.39 -17.42 31.66
CA LEU A 248 -29.44 -17.47 30.21
C LEU A 248 -28.93 -18.79 29.63
N ILE A 249 -28.02 -19.46 30.29
CA ILE A 249 -27.45 -20.75 29.85
C ILE A 249 -28.22 -21.97 30.39
N ASP A 250 -28.96 -21.82 31.48
CA ASP A 250 -29.76 -22.92 32.04
C ASP A 250 -30.96 -23.23 31.14
N PRO A 251 -31.05 -24.46 30.58
CA PRO A 251 -32.15 -24.83 29.68
C PRO A 251 -33.53 -24.84 30.35
N ASP A 252 -33.56 -24.95 31.69
CA ASP A 252 -34.81 -25.00 32.47
C ASP A 252 -35.31 -23.62 32.88
N ASP A 253 -34.44 -22.59 32.86
CA ASP A 253 -34.80 -21.21 33.21
C ASP A 253 -35.75 -20.61 32.15
N PRO A 254 -36.78 -19.87 32.55
CA PRO A 254 -37.67 -19.14 31.60
C PRO A 254 -36.92 -18.09 30.74
N ALA A 255 -35.78 -17.54 31.22
CA ALA A 255 -34.95 -16.56 30.51
C ALA A 255 -33.95 -17.20 29.54
N SER A 256 -33.88 -18.53 29.50
CA SER A 256 -32.90 -19.30 28.72
C SER A 256 -32.81 -18.86 27.25
N LEU A 257 -31.59 -18.75 26.75
CA LEU A 257 -31.32 -18.49 25.31
C LEU A 257 -31.95 -19.56 24.41
N HIS A 258 -32.07 -20.81 24.88
CA HIS A 258 -32.74 -21.89 24.14
C HIS A 258 -34.22 -21.61 23.82
N ARG A 259 -34.88 -20.76 24.62
CA ARG A 259 -36.32 -20.44 24.50
C ARG A 259 -36.59 -19.14 23.73
N ARG A 260 -35.53 -18.41 23.35
CA ARG A 260 -35.63 -17.11 22.66
C ARG A 260 -35.78 -17.30 21.14
N ALA A 261 -36.84 -16.69 20.60
CA ALA A 261 -37.08 -16.67 19.16
C ALA A 261 -36.56 -15.41 18.46
N ASP A 262 -36.09 -14.44 19.23
CA ASP A 262 -35.65 -13.10 18.78
C ASP A 262 -34.13 -12.96 18.63
N LEU A 263 -33.38 -14.03 18.87
CA LEU A 263 -31.94 -14.00 18.71
C LEU A 263 -31.51 -13.68 17.26
N THR A 264 -30.49 -12.88 17.13
CA THR A 264 -29.78 -12.61 15.89
C THR A 264 -28.35 -13.12 16.02
N LEU A 265 -27.61 -13.13 14.93
CA LEU A 265 -26.17 -13.33 14.96
C LEU A 265 -25.52 -12.34 14.04
N THR A 266 -24.63 -11.51 14.60
CA THR A 266 -23.73 -10.69 13.81
C THR A 266 -22.28 -11.00 14.20
N ALA A 267 -21.43 -11.24 13.19
CA ALA A 267 -20.03 -11.54 13.39
C ALA A 267 -19.20 -10.99 12.22
N GLY A 268 -17.92 -10.76 12.44
CA GLY A 268 -16.95 -10.38 11.43
C GLY A 268 -15.85 -11.43 11.28
N ARG A 269 -15.36 -11.57 10.06
CA ARG A 269 -14.13 -12.31 9.74
C ARG A 269 -13.21 -11.40 8.98
N ARG A 270 -12.02 -11.15 9.50
CA ARG A 270 -10.98 -10.36 8.83
C ARG A 270 -10.15 -11.28 7.97
N LEU A 271 -10.00 -10.91 6.70
CA LEU A 271 -9.26 -11.65 5.69
C LEU A 271 -8.01 -10.89 5.30
N TRP A 272 -6.86 -11.57 5.30
CA TRP A 272 -5.62 -11.12 4.66
C TRP A 272 -5.26 -12.08 3.55
N ILE A 273 -4.92 -11.57 2.38
CA ILE A 273 -4.24 -12.30 1.33
C ILE A 273 -2.86 -11.68 1.18
N ALA A 274 -1.82 -12.50 1.29
CA ALA A 274 -0.45 -12.04 1.19
C ALA A 274 0.36 -12.94 0.24
N ARG A 275 1.34 -12.33 -0.43
CA ARG A 275 2.30 -13.03 -1.29
C ARG A 275 3.69 -12.93 -0.70
N PRO A 276 4.56 -13.93 -0.91
CA PRO A 276 5.98 -13.73 -0.63
C PRO A 276 6.47 -12.45 -1.30
N ALA A 277 7.10 -11.57 -0.53
CA ALA A 277 7.67 -10.35 -1.05
C ALA A 277 8.72 -10.68 -2.10
N THR A 278 8.58 -10.09 -3.27
CA THR A 278 9.57 -10.31 -4.34
C THR A 278 10.78 -9.46 -4.04
N ASP A 279 11.94 -10.09 -3.83
CA ASP A 279 13.22 -9.40 -3.77
C ASP A 279 13.58 -8.89 -5.16
N HIS A 280 13.68 -7.59 -5.31
CA HIS A 280 14.14 -6.97 -6.55
C HIS A 280 15.65 -6.66 -6.48
N ASP A 281 16.31 -6.63 -7.64
CA ASP A 281 17.66 -6.04 -7.69
C ASP A 281 17.60 -4.55 -7.40
N VAL A 282 16.58 -3.85 -7.94
CA VAL A 282 16.43 -2.40 -7.78
C VAL A 282 14.98 -2.01 -7.55
N ALA A 283 14.75 -1.18 -6.55
CA ALA A 283 13.51 -0.42 -6.41
C ALA A 283 13.72 1.02 -6.88
N VAL A 284 12.81 1.53 -7.69
CA VAL A 284 12.78 2.91 -8.17
C VAL A 284 11.57 3.60 -7.55
N VAL A 285 11.77 4.65 -6.78
CA VAL A 285 10.69 5.44 -6.19
C VAL A 285 10.42 6.67 -7.04
N GLY A 286 9.27 6.67 -7.71
CA GLY A 286 8.83 7.69 -8.64
C GLY A 286 8.86 7.23 -10.10
N GLY A 287 7.69 7.18 -10.73
CA GLY A 287 7.46 6.79 -12.14
C GLY A 287 7.44 7.99 -13.09
N GLY A 288 8.20 9.04 -12.81
CA GLY A 288 8.44 10.16 -13.71
C GLY A 288 9.49 9.83 -14.79
N ALA A 289 9.85 10.84 -15.60
CA ALA A 289 10.78 10.67 -16.71
C ALA A 289 12.13 10.05 -16.29
N ALA A 290 12.70 10.48 -15.17
CA ALA A 290 13.95 9.94 -14.64
C ALA A 290 13.80 8.47 -14.21
N GLY A 291 12.78 8.17 -13.39
CA GLY A 291 12.58 6.82 -12.85
C GLY A 291 12.28 5.78 -13.90
N LEU A 292 11.40 6.09 -14.87
CA LEU A 292 11.08 5.17 -15.97
C LEU A 292 12.29 4.94 -16.90
N SER A 293 13.08 5.98 -17.20
CA SER A 293 14.29 5.83 -18.01
C SER A 293 15.35 4.96 -17.31
N ALA A 294 15.51 5.12 -16.00
CA ALA A 294 16.39 4.25 -15.22
C ALA A 294 15.88 2.81 -15.18
N ALA A 295 14.57 2.62 -14.94
CA ALA A 295 13.96 1.29 -14.87
C ALA A 295 14.06 0.57 -16.22
N THR A 296 13.84 1.27 -17.35
CA THR A 296 14.04 0.71 -18.70
C THR A 296 15.49 0.26 -18.89
N THR A 297 16.47 1.09 -18.47
CA THR A 297 17.90 0.76 -18.57
C THR A 297 18.23 -0.50 -17.77
N LEU A 298 17.73 -0.62 -16.57
CA LEU A 298 17.93 -1.75 -15.65
C LEU A 298 17.24 -3.02 -16.18
N ALA A 299 15.98 -2.93 -16.61
CA ALA A 299 15.23 -4.06 -17.15
C ALA A 299 15.87 -4.60 -18.44
N ARG A 300 16.36 -3.72 -19.33
CA ARG A 300 17.15 -4.11 -20.51
C ARG A 300 18.50 -4.75 -20.16
N SER A 301 19.01 -4.49 -18.98
CA SER A 301 20.20 -5.16 -18.40
C SER A 301 19.84 -6.45 -17.66
N LEU A 302 18.61 -6.95 -17.81
CA LEU A 302 18.06 -8.17 -17.19
C LEU A 302 18.06 -8.12 -15.66
N ARG A 303 17.99 -6.91 -15.07
CA ARG A 303 17.81 -6.74 -13.63
C ARG A 303 16.33 -6.83 -13.26
N SER A 304 16.03 -7.48 -12.14
CA SER A 304 14.70 -7.41 -11.53
C SER A 304 14.50 -6.00 -10.99
N VAL A 305 13.58 -5.23 -11.61
CA VAL A 305 13.32 -3.84 -11.22
C VAL A 305 11.83 -3.63 -10.96
N VAL A 306 11.53 -2.91 -9.89
CA VAL A 306 10.19 -2.42 -9.59
C VAL A 306 10.19 -0.90 -9.50
N VAL A 307 9.25 -0.26 -10.19
CA VAL A 307 8.95 1.17 -10.06
C VAL A 307 7.71 1.34 -9.20
N ILE A 308 7.79 2.18 -8.16
CA ILE A 308 6.66 2.54 -7.32
C ILE A 308 6.29 3.98 -7.66
N ASP A 309 5.09 4.20 -8.20
CA ASP A 309 4.65 5.48 -8.76
C ASP A 309 3.36 5.98 -8.10
N GLY A 310 3.43 7.17 -7.50
CA GLY A 310 2.28 7.86 -6.91
C GLY A 310 1.29 8.42 -7.93
N GLY A 311 1.65 8.48 -9.23
CA GLY A 311 0.76 8.93 -10.30
C GLY A 311 0.60 10.45 -10.44
N GLU A 312 1.41 11.25 -9.75
CA GLU A 312 1.34 12.72 -9.75
C GLU A 312 2.60 13.35 -10.34
N PRO A 313 2.79 13.30 -11.67
CA PRO A 313 3.95 13.93 -12.29
C PRO A 313 3.84 15.46 -12.26
N ARG A 314 4.98 16.14 -11.98
CA ARG A 314 5.08 17.59 -11.85
C ARG A 314 4.46 18.36 -13.01
N ASN A 315 4.65 17.87 -14.22
CA ASN A 315 4.20 18.51 -15.45
C ASN A 315 2.82 18.02 -15.95
N ALA A 316 2.05 17.31 -15.11
CA ALA A 316 0.69 16.87 -15.46
C ALA A 316 -0.24 18.01 -15.95
N PRO A 317 -0.17 19.24 -15.41
CA PRO A 317 -1.04 20.34 -15.87
C PRO A 317 -0.71 20.86 -17.28
N ALA A 318 0.48 20.57 -17.83
CA ALA A 318 0.90 21.06 -19.14
C ALA A 318 0.24 20.27 -20.28
N GLU A 319 -0.15 20.97 -21.36
CA GLU A 319 -0.75 20.36 -22.54
C GLU A 319 0.25 19.50 -23.32
N GLY A 320 1.52 19.94 -23.38
CA GLY A 320 2.60 19.25 -24.09
C GLY A 320 3.94 19.32 -23.37
N ALA A 321 4.77 18.31 -23.59
CA ALA A 321 6.19 18.30 -23.21
C ALA A 321 7.04 18.67 -24.43
N HIS A 322 7.92 19.65 -24.25
CA HIS A 322 8.76 20.16 -25.31
C HIS A 322 10.22 19.77 -25.10
N ASN A 323 11.04 19.89 -26.16
CA ASN A 323 12.44 19.46 -26.18
C ASN A 323 12.62 17.94 -25.94
N VAL A 324 11.63 17.14 -26.30
CA VAL A 324 11.71 15.68 -26.29
C VAL A 324 11.93 15.20 -27.72
N LEU A 325 13.17 14.93 -28.11
CA LEU A 325 13.54 14.58 -29.47
C LEU A 325 12.71 13.43 -30.03
N GLY A 326 12.01 13.66 -31.13
CA GLY A 326 11.13 12.69 -31.79
C GLY A 326 9.73 12.55 -31.15
N GLN A 327 9.46 13.29 -30.05
CA GLN A 327 8.18 13.30 -29.33
C GLN A 327 7.74 14.74 -28.98
N GLU A 328 8.11 15.71 -29.82
CA GLU A 328 7.80 17.12 -29.60
C GLU A 328 6.31 17.36 -29.42
N GLY A 329 5.93 18.04 -28.33
CA GLY A 329 4.54 18.34 -27.97
C GLY A 329 3.74 17.16 -27.44
N ILE A 330 4.37 16.02 -27.11
CA ILE A 330 3.66 14.88 -26.52
C ILE A 330 3.05 15.25 -25.16
N SER A 331 1.83 14.78 -24.90
CA SER A 331 1.25 14.92 -23.57
C SER A 331 2.17 14.29 -22.52
N PRO A 332 2.47 14.99 -21.39
CA PRO A 332 3.27 14.44 -20.31
C PRO A 332 2.75 13.09 -19.81
N LEU A 333 1.44 12.94 -19.67
CA LEU A 333 0.82 11.70 -19.19
C LEU A 333 0.95 10.57 -20.21
N GLU A 334 0.86 10.87 -21.51
CA GLU A 334 1.08 9.89 -22.59
C GLU A 334 2.54 9.44 -22.64
N LEU A 335 3.50 10.35 -22.52
CA LEU A 335 4.93 10.02 -22.46
C LEU A 335 5.21 9.02 -21.34
N LEU A 336 4.68 9.30 -20.12
CA LEU A 336 4.87 8.39 -18.98
C LEU A 336 4.11 7.06 -19.15
N SER A 337 2.96 7.07 -19.81
CA SER A 337 2.24 5.83 -20.12
C SER A 337 3.06 4.92 -21.02
N ARG A 338 3.63 5.47 -22.09
CA ARG A 338 4.55 4.74 -22.98
C ARG A 338 5.79 4.24 -22.24
N GLY A 339 6.37 5.07 -21.38
CA GLY A 339 7.52 4.67 -20.55
C GLY A 339 7.20 3.52 -19.61
N ARG A 340 6.01 3.48 -18.99
CA ARG A 340 5.56 2.34 -18.19
C ARG A 340 5.42 1.06 -19.02
N ASP A 341 4.91 1.17 -20.23
CA ASP A 341 4.76 0.02 -21.13
C ASP A 341 6.12 -0.50 -21.64
N GLU A 342 7.09 0.40 -21.86
CA GLU A 342 8.47 0.02 -22.16
C GLU A 342 9.12 -0.77 -21.01
N VAL A 343 9.00 -0.28 -19.77
CA VAL A 343 9.51 -0.98 -18.58
C VAL A 343 8.91 -2.39 -18.48
N ARG A 344 7.58 -2.51 -18.63
CA ARG A 344 6.87 -3.81 -18.60
C ARG A 344 7.28 -4.70 -19.76
N GLY A 345 7.48 -4.14 -20.95
CA GLY A 345 7.90 -4.87 -22.15
C GLY A 345 9.26 -5.55 -21.98
N TYR A 346 10.13 -5.03 -21.11
CA TYR A 346 11.42 -5.65 -20.74
C TYR A 346 11.35 -6.47 -19.44
N GLY A 347 10.16 -6.73 -18.91
CA GLY A 347 9.95 -7.56 -17.70
C GLY A 347 10.11 -6.81 -16.38
N GLY A 348 10.22 -5.47 -16.40
CA GLY A 348 10.17 -4.66 -15.20
C GLY A 348 8.74 -4.52 -14.66
N GLU A 349 8.61 -4.34 -13.37
CA GLU A 349 7.32 -4.13 -12.71
C GLU A 349 7.05 -2.64 -12.48
N VAL A 350 5.80 -2.21 -12.66
CA VAL A 350 5.34 -0.85 -12.31
C VAL A 350 4.11 -0.98 -11.42
N ARG A 351 4.26 -0.58 -10.15
CA ARG A 351 3.21 -0.57 -9.12
C ARG A 351 2.74 0.86 -8.87
N SER A 352 1.43 1.06 -8.83
CA SER A 352 0.86 2.30 -8.33
C SER A 352 0.90 2.30 -6.80
N GLY A 353 1.35 3.39 -6.20
CA GLY A 353 1.41 3.54 -4.75
C GLY A 353 2.41 4.60 -4.31
N THR A 354 2.33 4.96 -3.04
CA THR A 354 3.24 5.93 -2.40
C THR A 354 4.09 5.21 -1.37
N VAL A 355 5.41 5.37 -1.46
CA VAL A 355 6.34 4.91 -0.42
C VAL A 355 6.31 5.93 0.72
N VAL A 356 6.02 5.47 1.93
CA VAL A 356 5.94 6.31 3.13
C VAL A 356 7.11 6.12 4.08
N ASP A 357 7.83 5.00 3.98
CA ASP A 357 9.03 4.73 4.77
C ASP A 357 10.03 3.92 3.96
N ALA A 358 11.31 4.09 4.28
CA ALA A 358 12.42 3.34 3.71
C ALA A 358 13.45 3.04 4.80
N ARG A 359 13.82 1.78 4.93
CA ARG A 359 14.82 1.32 5.90
C ARG A 359 15.87 0.49 5.20
N ARG A 360 17.08 0.53 5.72
CA ARG A 360 18.14 -0.36 5.31
C ARG A 360 18.30 -1.49 6.34
N GLU A 361 18.22 -2.71 5.86
CA GLU A 361 18.42 -3.92 6.64
C GLU A 361 19.53 -4.72 5.98
N ASP A 362 20.69 -4.82 6.64
CA ASP A 362 21.91 -5.43 6.10
C ASP A 362 22.34 -4.83 4.75
N ASP A 363 22.26 -5.60 3.67
CA ASP A 363 22.61 -5.21 2.30
C ASP A 363 21.38 -4.87 1.42
N ARG A 364 20.18 -4.75 2.03
CA ARG A 364 18.90 -4.54 1.36
C ARG A 364 18.17 -3.32 1.88
N PHE A 365 17.23 -2.87 1.08
CA PHE A 365 16.29 -1.81 1.43
C PHE A 365 14.89 -2.41 1.51
N THR A 366 14.17 -2.09 2.58
CA THR A 366 12.74 -2.38 2.75
C THR A 366 11.97 -1.07 2.66
N LEU A 367 11.08 -0.99 1.67
CA LEU A 367 10.21 0.16 1.42
C LEU A 367 8.81 -0.19 1.90
N THR A 368 8.19 0.68 2.70
CA THR A 368 6.80 0.54 3.15
C THR A 368 5.89 1.41 2.30
N LEU A 369 4.83 0.82 1.78
CA LEU A 369 3.82 1.52 1.00
C LEU A 369 2.71 2.08 1.91
N ALA A 370 2.07 3.16 1.51
CA ALA A 370 0.91 3.72 2.22
C ALA A 370 -0.26 2.72 2.38
N SER A 371 -0.34 1.71 1.51
CA SER A 371 -1.29 0.60 1.61
C SER A 371 -0.95 -0.46 2.67
N GLY A 372 0.20 -0.36 3.32
CA GLY A 372 0.72 -1.33 4.29
C GLY A 372 1.57 -2.46 3.69
N GLY A 373 1.67 -2.56 2.35
CA GLY A 373 2.56 -3.52 1.69
C GLY A 373 4.03 -3.09 1.75
N THR A 374 4.95 -4.05 1.54
CA THR A 374 6.38 -3.81 1.51
C THR A 374 7.00 -4.18 0.17
N VAL A 375 8.13 -3.56 -0.15
CA VAL A 375 8.97 -3.88 -1.31
C VAL A 375 10.41 -3.97 -0.85
N ARG A 376 11.10 -5.07 -1.20
CA ARG A 376 12.51 -5.28 -0.85
C ARG A 376 13.39 -5.20 -2.09
N ALA A 377 14.53 -4.54 -1.97
CA ALA A 377 15.48 -4.41 -3.07
C ALA A 377 16.94 -4.32 -2.58
N ARG A 378 17.87 -4.74 -3.44
CA ARG A 378 19.31 -4.64 -3.15
C ARG A 378 19.83 -3.21 -3.31
N ARG A 379 19.22 -2.43 -4.22
CA ARG A 379 19.59 -1.03 -4.50
C ARG A 379 18.33 -0.17 -4.63
N LEU A 380 18.49 1.10 -4.36
CA LEU A 380 17.40 2.08 -4.37
C LEU A 380 17.74 3.25 -5.28
N LEU A 381 16.81 3.61 -6.16
CA LEU A 381 16.84 4.88 -6.90
C LEU A 381 15.69 5.78 -6.43
N LEU A 382 16.04 6.95 -5.94
CA LEU A 382 15.09 8.01 -5.61
C LEU A 382 14.91 8.93 -6.83
N ALA A 383 13.75 8.84 -7.47
CA ALA A 383 13.32 9.68 -8.59
C ALA A 383 12.02 10.43 -8.23
N THR A 384 11.94 10.84 -6.96
CA THR A 384 10.74 11.40 -6.31
C THR A 384 10.37 12.80 -6.80
N GLY A 385 11.31 13.50 -7.45
CA GLY A 385 11.09 14.84 -7.99
C GLY A 385 10.89 15.91 -6.92
N LEU A 386 10.14 16.94 -7.27
CA LEU A 386 9.83 18.07 -6.41
C LEU A 386 8.38 18.53 -6.55
N VAL A 387 7.97 19.43 -5.66
CA VAL A 387 6.70 20.17 -5.72
C VAL A 387 7.01 21.65 -5.97
N ASP A 388 6.27 22.27 -6.89
CA ASP A 388 6.29 23.72 -7.11
C ASP A 388 5.38 24.37 -6.06
N GLU A 389 5.97 25.02 -5.05
CA GLU A 389 5.24 25.85 -4.11
C GLU A 389 5.01 27.22 -4.75
N LEU A 390 3.77 27.46 -5.16
CA LEU A 390 3.37 28.68 -5.86
C LEU A 390 3.30 29.86 -4.87
N PRO A 391 3.54 31.09 -5.32
CA PRO A 391 3.31 32.27 -4.49
C PRO A 391 1.82 32.38 -4.13
N GLU A 392 1.52 32.85 -2.93
CA GLU A 392 0.16 33.03 -2.42
C GLU A 392 -0.54 34.25 -3.07
N ILE A 393 -0.60 34.26 -4.39
CA ILE A 393 -1.29 35.26 -5.19
C ILE A 393 -2.59 34.64 -5.73
N PRO A 394 -3.77 35.13 -5.36
CA PRO A 394 -5.04 34.57 -5.85
C PRO A 394 -5.09 34.54 -7.38
N GLY A 395 -5.54 33.40 -7.94
CA GLY A 395 -5.67 33.17 -9.37
C GLY A 395 -4.45 32.48 -10.04
N VAL A 396 -3.28 32.45 -9.39
CA VAL A 396 -2.08 31.81 -9.97
C VAL A 396 -2.24 30.29 -10.03
N ALA A 397 -2.72 29.68 -8.95
CA ALA A 397 -2.83 28.21 -8.87
C ALA A 397 -3.81 27.62 -9.89
N GLU A 398 -4.91 28.31 -10.16
CA GLU A 398 -5.93 27.89 -11.12
C GLU A 398 -5.46 27.92 -12.56
N LEU A 399 -4.44 28.75 -12.84
CA LEU A 399 -3.87 28.94 -14.18
C LEU A 399 -2.56 28.17 -14.38
N TRP A 400 -2.02 27.55 -13.32
CA TRP A 400 -0.70 26.91 -13.34
C TRP A 400 -0.56 25.84 -14.42
N GLY A 401 0.54 25.93 -15.18
CA GLY A 401 0.85 25.01 -16.29
C GLY A 401 0.11 25.30 -17.60
N ARG A 402 -0.73 26.38 -17.64
CA ARG A 402 -1.45 26.82 -18.85
C ARG A 402 -1.18 28.30 -19.14
N ASP A 403 -1.89 29.21 -18.46
CA ASP A 403 -1.72 30.66 -18.63
C ASP A 403 -0.75 31.24 -17.58
N ALA A 404 -0.49 30.52 -16.48
CA ALA A 404 0.57 30.81 -15.51
C ALA A 404 1.78 29.89 -15.76
N LEU A 405 2.89 30.45 -16.12
CA LEU A 405 4.09 29.79 -16.63
C LEU A 405 5.29 30.03 -15.71
N HIS A 406 6.32 29.18 -15.83
CA HIS A 406 7.59 29.38 -15.15
C HIS A 406 8.77 29.39 -16.14
N CYS A 407 8.86 28.35 -16.96
CA CYS A 407 10.06 28.04 -17.74
C CYS A 407 9.92 28.56 -19.17
N PRO A 408 10.77 29.49 -19.63
CA PRO A 408 10.71 29.99 -21.01
C PRO A 408 11.03 28.92 -22.05
N TYR A 409 11.83 27.90 -21.70
CA TYR A 409 12.19 26.79 -22.59
C TYR A 409 11.13 25.72 -22.68
N CYS A 410 10.17 25.69 -21.71
CA CYS A 410 9.09 24.70 -21.69
C CYS A 410 7.82 25.20 -22.39
N HIS A 411 7.46 26.48 -22.19
CA HIS A 411 6.20 27.09 -22.69
C HIS A 411 6.40 28.48 -23.32
N GLY A 412 7.64 28.96 -23.44
CA GLY A 412 7.88 30.32 -23.93
C GLY A 412 7.53 30.49 -25.40
N TYR A 413 7.67 29.44 -26.23
CA TYR A 413 7.33 29.49 -27.64
C TYR A 413 5.81 29.67 -27.86
N GLU A 414 5.00 29.06 -27.02
CA GLU A 414 3.54 29.18 -27.03
C GLU A 414 3.08 30.59 -26.64
N ALA A 415 3.85 31.26 -25.76
CA ALA A 415 3.61 32.65 -25.35
C ALA A 415 4.24 33.71 -26.29
N ARG A 416 4.83 33.30 -27.43
CA ARG A 416 5.49 34.25 -28.37
C ARG A 416 4.51 35.28 -28.90
N GLY A 417 4.92 36.54 -28.88
CA GLY A 417 4.13 37.67 -29.36
C GLY A 417 2.91 38.04 -28.49
N SER A 418 2.74 37.36 -27.36
CA SER A 418 1.69 37.63 -26.39
C SER A 418 2.08 38.73 -25.41
N ARG A 419 1.10 39.32 -24.69
CA ARG A 419 1.35 40.21 -23.56
C ARG A 419 1.72 39.38 -22.35
N VAL A 420 2.98 39.46 -21.94
CA VAL A 420 3.53 38.65 -20.82
C VAL A 420 3.73 39.54 -19.59
N VAL A 421 3.12 39.16 -18.48
CA VAL A 421 3.33 39.84 -17.19
C VAL A 421 4.15 38.91 -16.28
N VAL A 422 5.37 39.32 -15.93
CA VAL A 422 6.24 38.60 -14.99
C VAL A 422 6.03 39.16 -13.60
N LEU A 423 5.68 38.29 -12.65
CA LEU A 423 5.53 38.66 -11.24
C LEU A 423 6.89 38.44 -10.54
N ALA A 424 7.46 39.50 -10.00
CA ALA A 424 8.75 39.41 -9.30
C ALA A 424 8.57 38.75 -7.92
N THR A 425 8.55 37.44 -7.90
CA THR A 425 8.41 36.60 -6.70
C THR A 425 9.72 35.97 -6.26
N SER A 426 10.80 36.18 -7.02
CA SER A 426 12.14 35.69 -6.70
C SER A 426 13.24 36.60 -7.26
N PRO A 427 14.49 36.52 -6.75
CA PRO A 427 15.64 37.24 -7.32
C PRO A 427 15.89 36.94 -8.80
N MET A 428 15.42 35.79 -9.31
CA MET A 428 15.56 35.38 -10.70
C MET A 428 14.51 35.97 -11.65
N SER A 429 13.53 36.71 -11.15
CA SER A 429 12.42 37.22 -11.97
C SER A 429 12.86 38.22 -13.05
N ALA A 430 13.87 39.04 -12.78
CA ALA A 430 14.46 39.92 -13.80
C ALA A 430 15.08 39.11 -14.95
N HIS A 431 15.80 38.04 -14.64
CA HIS A 431 16.35 37.13 -15.64
C HIS A 431 15.25 36.42 -16.45
N GLN A 432 14.17 35.96 -15.80
CA GLN A 432 13.01 35.38 -16.49
C GLN A 432 12.39 36.40 -17.48
N ALA A 433 12.19 37.65 -17.05
CA ALA A 433 11.63 38.70 -17.91
C ALA A 433 12.49 38.94 -19.14
N LEU A 434 13.81 38.95 -19.01
CA LEU A 434 14.75 39.07 -20.14
C LEU A 434 14.63 37.91 -21.13
N LEU A 435 14.48 36.68 -20.63
CA LEU A 435 14.31 35.49 -21.49
C LEU A 435 12.96 35.53 -22.23
N PHE A 436 11.89 35.98 -21.58
CA PHE A 436 10.59 36.15 -22.26
C PHE A 436 10.59 37.33 -23.23
N ALA A 437 11.38 38.38 -22.98
CA ALA A 437 11.51 39.51 -23.91
C ALA A 437 12.13 39.13 -25.27
N GLN A 438 12.86 38.03 -25.35
CA GLN A 438 13.32 37.46 -26.62
C GLN A 438 12.16 36.87 -27.44
N LEU A 439 11.09 36.39 -26.76
CA LEU A 439 9.97 35.69 -27.37
C LEU A 439 8.77 36.62 -27.63
N SER A 440 8.63 37.69 -26.83
CA SER A 440 7.58 38.68 -26.97
C SER A 440 8.13 40.09 -26.80
N GLY A 441 7.67 41.00 -27.67
CA GLY A 441 7.96 42.45 -27.57
C GLY A 441 7.09 43.21 -26.53
N ASP A 442 6.17 42.53 -25.87
CA ASP A 442 5.27 43.12 -24.87
C ASP A 442 5.42 42.38 -23.53
N VAL A 443 6.48 42.70 -22.81
CA VAL A 443 6.79 42.11 -21.49
C VAL A 443 6.79 43.17 -20.41
N THR A 444 6.02 42.96 -19.36
CA THR A 444 5.98 43.79 -18.18
C THR A 444 6.40 43.04 -16.94
N LEU A 445 7.38 43.53 -16.19
CA LEU A 445 7.78 43.01 -14.89
C LEU A 445 7.10 43.82 -13.78
N VAL A 446 6.36 43.17 -12.90
CA VAL A 446 5.71 43.77 -11.73
C VAL A 446 6.49 43.43 -10.48
N ALA A 447 6.98 44.42 -9.74
CA ALA A 447 7.78 44.26 -8.52
C ALA A 447 6.87 43.91 -7.33
N HIS A 448 6.41 42.64 -7.24
CA HIS A 448 5.36 42.23 -6.28
C HIS A 448 5.89 42.14 -4.84
N ALA A 449 7.07 41.56 -4.59
CA ALA A 449 7.47 41.14 -3.25
C ALA A 449 8.38 42.13 -2.50
N GLY A 450 8.50 43.37 -2.98
CA GLY A 450 9.28 44.39 -2.29
C GLY A 450 10.80 44.20 -2.34
N ASP A 451 11.32 43.13 -2.91
CA ASP A 451 12.74 42.97 -3.23
C ASP A 451 13.05 43.92 -4.38
N ALA A 452 13.71 45.01 -4.04
CA ALA A 452 14.06 46.05 -5.00
C ALA A 452 14.86 45.46 -6.15
N ILE A 453 14.27 45.46 -7.36
CA ILE A 453 15.00 45.10 -8.58
C ILE A 453 16.24 46.00 -8.64
N VAL A 454 17.41 45.38 -8.57
CA VAL A 454 18.68 46.13 -8.49
C VAL A 454 18.88 47.01 -9.72
N ALA A 455 19.64 48.11 -9.60
CA ALA A 455 19.81 49.09 -10.66
C ALA A 455 20.36 48.48 -11.97
N GLU A 456 21.22 47.49 -11.86
CA GLU A 456 21.79 46.77 -13.01
C GLU A 456 20.68 46.01 -13.77
N ASP A 457 19.80 45.29 -13.04
CA ASP A 457 18.68 44.55 -13.66
C ASP A 457 17.69 45.52 -14.33
N ARG A 458 17.40 46.66 -13.70
CA ARG A 458 16.55 47.69 -14.32
C ARG A 458 17.14 48.24 -15.62
N ALA A 459 18.46 48.45 -15.66
CA ALA A 459 19.12 48.88 -16.89
C ALA A 459 19.05 47.84 -18.00
N ASN A 460 19.24 46.56 -17.64
CA ASN A 460 19.17 45.43 -18.56
C ASN A 460 17.73 45.24 -19.08
N LEU A 461 16.72 45.30 -18.20
CA LEU A 461 15.30 45.22 -18.56
C LEU A 461 14.91 46.35 -19.51
N ALA A 462 15.29 47.60 -19.20
CA ALA A 462 15.02 48.75 -20.07
C ALA A 462 15.69 48.61 -21.46
N ALA A 463 16.95 48.11 -21.50
CA ALA A 463 17.64 47.85 -22.77
C ALA A 463 16.97 46.73 -23.61
N ALA A 464 16.31 45.78 -22.95
CA ALA A 464 15.53 44.72 -23.60
C ALA A 464 14.10 45.14 -23.94
N GLY A 465 13.67 46.39 -23.63
CA GLY A 465 12.32 46.86 -23.88
C GLY A 465 11.28 46.37 -22.89
N VAL A 466 11.69 45.81 -21.75
CA VAL A 466 10.78 45.34 -20.68
C VAL A 466 10.31 46.53 -19.84
N SER A 467 9.01 46.68 -19.69
CA SER A 467 8.41 47.65 -18.78
C SER A 467 8.50 47.17 -17.34
N VAL A 468 8.85 48.06 -16.40
CA VAL A 468 8.92 47.73 -14.96
C VAL A 468 7.86 48.57 -14.22
N ILE A 469 7.03 47.92 -13.43
CA ILE A 469 5.99 48.52 -12.60
C ILE A 469 6.31 48.24 -11.13
N ASP A 470 6.49 49.31 -10.34
CA ASP A 470 6.79 49.24 -8.91
C ASP A 470 5.50 49.24 -8.07
N GLU A 471 4.69 48.21 -8.25
CA GLU A 471 3.40 48.02 -7.55
C GLU A 471 3.28 46.56 -7.09
N THR A 472 2.44 46.34 -6.09
CA THR A 472 2.11 44.98 -5.63
C THR A 472 0.95 44.41 -6.45
N VAL A 473 1.03 43.11 -6.74
CA VAL A 473 -0.08 42.37 -7.37
C VAL A 473 -1.10 42.01 -6.29
N GLU A 474 -2.35 42.41 -6.46
CA GLU A 474 -3.47 42.04 -5.60
C GLU A 474 -3.94 40.62 -5.95
N ARG A 475 -4.14 40.36 -7.24
CA ARG A 475 -4.54 39.04 -7.76
C ARG A 475 -4.32 38.95 -9.27
N VAL A 476 -4.24 37.70 -9.73
CA VAL A 476 -4.40 37.35 -11.14
C VAL A 476 -5.87 37.05 -11.39
N ARG A 477 -6.47 37.80 -12.30
CA ARG A 477 -7.90 37.68 -12.63
C ARG A 477 -8.12 36.50 -13.56
N THR A 478 -9.15 35.72 -13.27
CA THR A 478 -9.55 34.58 -14.09
C THR A 478 -10.96 34.81 -14.65
N ARG A 479 -11.22 34.27 -15.84
CA ARG A 479 -12.55 34.11 -16.41
C ARG A 479 -12.83 32.63 -16.65
N ASP A 480 -14.06 32.21 -16.58
CA ASP A 480 -14.46 30.88 -16.98
C ASP A 480 -14.58 30.78 -18.50
N ASP A 481 -13.95 29.79 -19.09
CA ASP A 481 -14.06 29.46 -20.50
C ASP A 481 -14.45 27.97 -20.62
N ALA A 482 -15.75 27.72 -20.75
CA ALA A 482 -16.35 26.40 -20.84
C ALA A 482 -15.93 25.44 -19.68
N GLY A 483 -15.89 25.92 -18.44
CA GLY A 483 -15.51 25.18 -17.25
C GLY A 483 -14.00 25.16 -16.99
N THR A 484 -13.23 25.93 -17.76
CA THR A 484 -11.76 26.04 -17.60
C THR A 484 -11.40 27.47 -17.24
N ALA A 485 -10.65 27.66 -16.14
CA ALA A 485 -10.13 28.96 -15.79
C ALA A 485 -9.10 29.44 -16.83
N ARG A 486 -9.30 30.65 -17.35
CA ARG A 486 -8.39 31.33 -18.29
C ARG A 486 -8.02 32.71 -17.74
N LEU A 487 -6.85 33.20 -18.12
CA LEU A 487 -6.35 34.50 -17.69
C LEU A 487 -7.26 35.65 -18.24
N ASP A 488 -7.57 36.62 -17.37
CA ASP A 488 -8.33 37.85 -17.70
C ASP A 488 -7.54 39.13 -17.38
N GLY A 489 -6.30 39.01 -16.91
CA GLY A 489 -5.42 40.12 -16.58
C GLY A 489 -4.84 40.04 -15.17
N VAL A 490 -4.01 41.02 -14.82
CA VAL A 490 -3.34 41.12 -13.51
C VAL A 490 -3.81 42.42 -12.83
N GLU A 491 -4.44 42.29 -11.68
CA GLU A 491 -4.93 43.44 -10.88
C GLU A 491 -3.87 43.82 -9.86
N LEU A 492 -3.51 45.10 -9.87
CA LEU A 492 -2.54 45.71 -8.97
C LEU A 492 -3.21 46.27 -7.72
N SER A 493 -2.46 46.46 -6.65
CA SER A 493 -2.95 47.04 -5.37
C SER A 493 -3.57 48.41 -5.48
N ASN A 494 -3.20 49.19 -6.50
CA ASN A 494 -3.78 50.50 -6.80
C ASN A 494 -5.09 50.43 -7.63
N GLY A 495 -5.61 49.24 -7.92
CA GLY A 495 -6.80 48.98 -8.71
C GLY A 495 -6.60 48.99 -10.23
N THR A 496 -5.37 49.20 -10.71
CA THR A 496 -5.06 49.10 -12.15
C THR A 496 -5.10 47.63 -12.58
N VAL A 497 -5.70 47.37 -13.74
CA VAL A 497 -5.70 46.02 -14.34
C VAL A 497 -4.82 46.03 -15.58
N LEU A 498 -3.76 45.24 -15.52
CA LEU A 498 -2.90 44.99 -16.66
C LEU A 498 -3.51 43.91 -17.54
N GLN A 499 -3.60 44.19 -18.82
CA GLN A 499 -4.02 43.18 -19.79
C GLN A 499 -2.85 42.22 -20.01
N ALA A 500 -3.11 40.90 -19.89
CA ALA A 500 -2.12 39.87 -20.04
C ALA A 500 -2.70 38.63 -20.75
N ASP A 501 -1.90 38.01 -21.57
CA ASP A 501 -2.20 36.72 -22.23
C ASP A 501 -1.46 35.56 -21.54
N ALA A 502 -0.38 35.88 -20.84
CA ALA A 502 0.37 34.96 -20.00
C ALA A 502 0.92 35.64 -18.75
N VAL A 503 0.95 34.93 -17.64
CA VAL A 503 1.60 35.36 -16.40
C VAL A 503 2.80 34.45 -16.13
N VAL A 504 3.93 35.01 -15.73
CA VAL A 504 5.13 34.25 -15.39
C VAL A 504 5.45 34.43 -13.91
N VAL A 505 5.64 33.31 -13.22
CA VAL A 505 5.99 33.27 -11.79
C VAL A 505 7.15 32.33 -11.53
N ALA A 506 7.91 32.58 -10.47
CA ALA A 506 8.94 31.69 -9.99
C ALA A 506 8.43 30.97 -8.72
N PRO A 507 8.11 29.67 -8.78
CA PRO A 507 7.75 28.90 -7.59
C PRO A 507 8.99 28.63 -6.74
N ARG A 508 8.79 28.34 -5.46
CA ARG A 508 9.82 27.73 -4.63
C ARG A 508 9.83 26.23 -4.84
N PHE A 509 11.00 25.66 -5.09
CA PHE A 509 11.13 24.23 -5.35
C PHE A 509 11.27 23.46 -4.04
N LEU A 510 10.30 22.60 -3.73
CA LEU A 510 10.31 21.72 -2.57
C LEU A 510 10.64 20.29 -3.02
N VAL A 511 11.85 19.85 -2.77
CA VAL A 511 12.29 18.50 -3.09
C VAL A 511 11.59 17.48 -2.19
N ARG A 512 11.10 16.39 -2.76
CA ARG A 512 10.57 15.23 -2.02
C ARG A 512 11.74 14.38 -1.52
N GLY A 513 12.42 14.86 -0.46
CA GLY A 513 13.65 14.28 0.08
C GLY A 513 13.47 13.43 1.33
N ASP A 514 12.27 13.31 1.89
CA ASP A 514 11.97 12.68 3.18
C ASP A 514 12.53 11.24 3.29
N LEU A 515 12.40 10.44 2.22
CA LEU A 515 12.92 9.08 2.20
C LEU A 515 14.45 9.05 2.26
N TYR A 516 15.11 10.02 1.61
CA TYR A 516 16.57 10.14 1.66
C TYR A 516 17.05 10.47 3.07
N GLU A 517 16.37 11.39 3.75
CA GLU A 517 16.70 11.79 5.13
C GLU A 517 16.46 10.63 6.11
N ARG A 518 15.38 9.85 5.94
CA ARG A 518 15.12 8.62 6.72
C ARG A 518 16.21 7.56 6.56
N LEU A 519 16.84 7.51 5.41
CA LEU A 519 17.98 6.63 5.13
C LEU A 519 19.33 7.19 5.65
N GLY A 520 19.30 8.32 6.36
CA GLY A 520 20.47 8.97 6.93
C GLY A 520 21.17 9.96 6.00
N GLY A 521 20.56 10.29 4.87
CA GLY A 521 21.03 11.35 3.98
C GLY A 521 20.72 12.76 4.49
N THR A 522 21.31 13.77 3.87
CA THR A 522 21.05 15.18 4.18
C THR A 522 20.87 15.96 2.89
N LEU A 523 19.87 16.84 2.83
CA LEU A 523 19.64 17.72 1.70
C LEU A 523 20.63 18.88 1.73
N SER A 524 21.28 19.13 0.60
CA SER A 524 22.12 20.32 0.39
C SER A 524 21.26 21.50 -0.01
N GLN A 525 21.51 22.68 0.58
CA GLN A 525 20.74 23.88 0.27
C GLN A 525 21.35 24.63 -0.91
N THR A 526 20.50 25.03 -1.86
CA THR A 526 20.84 25.91 -2.99
C THR A 526 19.98 27.16 -2.95
N PRO A 527 20.30 28.22 -3.70
CA PRO A 527 19.44 29.40 -3.79
C PRO A 527 18.02 29.11 -4.29
N MET A 528 17.80 28.01 -5.00
CA MET A 528 16.49 27.62 -5.55
C MET A 528 15.73 26.61 -4.68
N GLY A 529 16.36 26.05 -3.65
CA GLY A 529 15.77 25.04 -2.78
C GLY A 529 16.75 23.95 -2.36
N GLY A 530 16.28 22.99 -1.56
CA GLY A 530 17.06 21.81 -1.18
C GLY A 530 17.23 20.82 -2.34
N VAL A 531 18.36 20.09 -2.37
CA VAL A 531 18.61 19.03 -3.35
C VAL A 531 19.24 17.81 -2.67
N ILE A 532 19.04 16.64 -3.24
CA ILE A 532 19.86 15.46 -2.95
C ILE A 532 21.17 15.63 -3.75
N GLU A 533 22.24 15.91 -3.04
CA GLU A 533 23.56 16.02 -3.67
C GLU A 533 24.02 14.65 -4.17
N THR A 534 24.47 14.59 -5.42
CA THR A 534 24.94 13.37 -6.05
C THR A 534 26.33 13.54 -6.62
N GLY A 535 27.10 12.48 -6.54
CA GLY A 535 28.34 12.31 -7.29
C GLY A 535 28.06 11.90 -8.75
N PRO A 536 29.07 11.42 -9.45
CA PRO A 536 28.93 10.99 -10.83
C PRO A 536 27.81 9.95 -10.98
N MET A 537 27.01 10.11 -12.06
CA MET A 537 25.93 9.19 -12.44
C MET A 537 24.88 8.95 -11.32
N GLY A 538 24.63 9.95 -10.49
CA GLY A 538 23.54 9.93 -9.52
C GLY A 538 23.82 9.22 -8.20
N ALA A 539 25.03 8.76 -7.91
CA ALA A 539 25.36 8.13 -6.63
C ALA A 539 25.24 9.14 -5.48
N THR A 540 24.57 8.78 -4.40
CA THR A 540 24.41 9.64 -3.20
C THR A 540 25.46 9.30 -2.14
N ALA A 541 25.49 10.09 -1.05
CA ALA A 541 26.33 9.77 0.11
C ALA A 541 25.86 8.53 0.88
N VAL A 542 24.62 8.07 0.69
CA VAL A 542 24.07 6.86 1.32
C VAL A 542 24.43 5.65 0.44
N PRO A 543 25.24 4.69 0.92
CA PRO A 543 25.66 3.54 0.14
C PRO A 543 24.47 2.70 -0.34
N GLY A 544 24.43 2.38 -1.63
CA GLY A 544 23.34 1.61 -2.26
C GLY A 544 22.12 2.44 -2.66
N VAL A 545 22.19 3.77 -2.48
CA VAL A 545 21.14 4.72 -2.88
C VAL A 545 21.64 5.65 -3.96
N TRP A 546 20.87 5.79 -5.03
CA TRP A 546 21.05 6.76 -6.11
C TRP A 546 19.88 7.73 -6.15
N ALA A 547 20.10 8.88 -6.79
CA ALA A 547 19.02 9.84 -7.04
C ALA A 547 19.14 10.42 -8.46
N ALA A 548 18.01 10.77 -9.07
CA ALA A 548 17.96 11.33 -10.42
C ALA A 548 16.69 12.17 -10.65
N GLY A 549 16.79 13.18 -11.51
CA GLY A 549 15.70 14.07 -11.88
C GLY A 549 15.59 15.30 -10.98
N ASN A 550 14.39 15.87 -10.84
CA ASN A 550 14.24 17.15 -10.16
C ASN A 550 14.53 17.13 -8.64
N ASN A 551 14.73 15.98 -8.03
CA ASN A 551 15.22 15.92 -6.65
C ASN A 551 16.76 16.14 -6.54
N THR A 552 17.48 16.09 -7.66
CA THR A 552 18.93 16.37 -7.76
C THR A 552 19.20 17.64 -8.54
N THR A 553 18.49 17.85 -9.66
CA THR A 553 18.64 18.98 -10.58
C THR A 553 17.30 19.71 -10.69
N LEU A 554 17.11 20.77 -9.88
CA LEU A 554 15.80 21.44 -9.71
C LEU A 554 15.19 21.95 -11.02
N ASN A 555 16.01 22.41 -11.95
CA ASN A 555 15.61 22.95 -13.25
C ASN A 555 15.71 21.94 -14.41
N ALA A 556 15.88 20.63 -14.10
CA ALA A 556 15.93 19.62 -15.13
C ALA A 556 14.63 19.59 -15.94
N VAL A 557 14.74 19.83 -17.24
CA VAL A 557 13.66 19.56 -18.21
C VAL A 557 13.54 18.04 -18.43
N VAL A 558 12.47 17.60 -19.09
CA VAL A 558 12.16 16.18 -19.27
C VAL A 558 13.35 15.37 -19.80
N THR A 559 14.02 15.85 -20.84
CA THR A 559 15.18 15.18 -21.46
C THR A 559 16.40 15.09 -20.55
N VAL A 560 16.65 16.12 -19.72
CA VAL A 560 17.72 16.08 -18.72
C VAL A 560 17.39 15.02 -17.67
N ALA A 561 16.17 15.02 -17.14
CA ALA A 561 15.72 14.03 -16.17
C ALA A 561 15.81 12.59 -16.73
N MET A 562 15.41 12.38 -18.00
CA MET A 562 15.59 11.08 -18.68
C MET A 562 17.07 10.66 -18.75
N GLY A 563 17.96 11.57 -19.15
CA GLY A 563 19.41 11.32 -19.23
C GLY A 563 20.04 10.97 -17.89
N GLU A 564 19.67 11.69 -16.84
CA GLU A 564 20.08 11.38 -15.46
C GLU A 564 19.59 9.99 -15.04
N GLY A 565 18.33 9.65 -15.35
CA GLY A 565 17.77 8.34 -15.08
C GLY A 565 18.55 7.21 -15.78
N VAL A 566 18.84 7.35 -17.08
CA VAL A 566 19.68 6.40 -17.83
C VAL A 566 21.04 6.22 -17.18
N SER A 567 21.70 7.34 -16.81
CA SER A 567 23.03 7.33 -16.19
C SER A 567 23.00 6.63 -14.82
N ALA A 568 22.02 6.94 -13.99
CA ALA A 568 21.84 6.30 -12.68
C ALA A 568 21.54 4.80 -12.82
N GLY A 569 20.67 4.41 -13.74
CA GLY A 569 20.37 2.99 -14.02
C GLY A 569 21.61 2.21 -14.45
N ALA A 570 22.45 2.80 -15.30
CA ALA A 570 23.71 2.18 -15.73
C ALA A 570 24.70 2.04 -14.57
N ALA A 571 24.83 3.06 -13.70
CA ALA A 571 25.68 3.01 -12.52
C ALA A 571 25.22 1.96 -11.51
N ILE A 572 23.93 1.87 -11.23
CA ILE A 572 23.34 0.85 -10.35
C ILE A 572 23.62 -0.55 -10.89
N ASN A 573 23.45 -0.77 -12.21
CA ASN A 573 23.75 -2.07 -12.80
C ASN A 573 25.23 -2.43 -12.66
N ALA A 574 26.15 -1.47 -12.87
CA ALA A 574 27.58 -1.69 -12.72
C ALA A 574 27.94 -2.06 -11.26
N ASP A 575 27.36 -1.37 -10.27
CA ASP A 575 27.53 -1.69 -8.85
C ASP A 575 27.01 -3.09 -8.50
N LEU A 576 25.85 -3.47 -9.00
CA LEU A 576 25.29 -4.81 -8.80
C LEU A 576 26.16 -5.91 -9.43
N VAL A 577 26.73 -5.68 -10.62
CA VAL A 577 27.66 -6.62 -11.24
C VAL A 577 28.89 -6.85 -10.35
N MET A 578 29.46 -5.78 -9.81
CA MET A 578 30.60 -5.90 -8.89
C MET A 578 30.24 -6.61 -7.60
N ALA A 579 29.06 -6.31 -7.03
CA ALA A 579 28.54 -7.00 -5.85
C ALA A 579 28.35 -8.51 -6.10
N ASP A 580 27.79 -8.87 -7.25
CA ASP A 580 27.59 -10.29 -7.63
C ASP A 580 28.92 -11.04 -7.79
N VAL A 581 29.92 -10.40 -8.40
CA VAL A 581 31.29 -10.96 -8.51
C VAL A 581 31.93 -11.21 -7.14
N LEU A 582 31.83 -10.23 -6.24
CA LEU A 582 32.39 -10.34 -4.88
C LEU A 582 31.72 -11.44 -4.04
N LEU A 583 30.42 -11.69 -4.27
CA LEU A 583 29.68 -12.77 -3.61
C LEU A 583 29.93 -14.15 -4.23
N GLY A 584 30.77 -14.26 -5.28
CA GLY A 584 31.04 -15.51 -5.99
C GLY A 584 29.80 -16.10 -6.69
N LYS A 585 28.76 -15.29 -6.89
CA LYS A 585 27.58 -15.69 -7.65
C LYS A 585 28.01 -15.82 -9.11
N ALA A 586 28.00 -17.04 -9.65
CA ALA A 586 28.14 -17.23 -11.08
C ALA A 586 27.04 -16.42 -11.80
N VAL A 587 27.41 -15.72 -12.87
CA VAL A 587 26.43 -15.09 -13.74
C VAL A 587 25.62 -16.24 -14.36
N GLU A 588 24.50 -16.59 -13.75
CA GLU A 588 23.55 -17.52 -14.36
C GLU A 588 23.01 -16.82 -15.61
N HIS A 589 23.56 -17.20 -16.75
CA HIS A 589 22.96 -16.86 -18.03
C HIS A 589 21.66 -17.65 -18.11
N SER A 590 20.58 -17.07 -17.61
CA SER A 590 19.25 -17.64 -17.82
C SER A 590 18.99 -17.64 -19.34
N ARG A 591 19.02 -18.82 -19.90
CA ARG A 591 18.44 -19.07 -21.22
C ARG A 591 16.94 -18.85 -21.09
N ARG A 592 16.49 -17.63 -21.32
CA ARG A 592 15.06 -17.31 -21.52
C ARG A 592 14.81 -17.06 -22.98
#